data_b2a25efff8fec4dd08fb03d93a6dfa27
#
_entry.id   b2a25efff8fec4dd08fb03d93a6dfa27
#
_cell.length_a   1.000
_cell.length_b   1.000
_cell.length_c   1.000
_cell.angle_alpha   90.00
_cell.angle_beta   90.00
_cell.angle_gamma   90.00
#
_symmetry.space_group_name_H-M   'P 1'
#
loop_
_entity.id
_entity.type
_entity.pdbx_description
1 polymer ?
#
loop_
_entity_poly.entity_id
_entity_poly.type
_entity_poly.pdbx_seq_one_letter_code
_entity_poly.pdbx_strand_id
1 'polypeptide(L)'
;MLSSIFMPTAGSMVADPVKAPALEKNDTGETVQFQFRHKVHVLKIRIPKNDLGEKVSEITLAFPQPVTGRMTVDAADPDAAPTLTGSNNTLTLRFDTPKDASDVVFAVIAPVELTAEQPVTITAICEAGESEPRNIPGKHFSEGHTTPIAYHIPAIGRYYTRLNFSLPADKGMATLGEAVGKITLTAPEGSLFDNGTNICQFTPDAEGKYTMVLKPSWTDNLSGKAVTVQYESESAVVSNTLTMPQITEFGNNDITLSVPYLLAEDFSNIIQFDYDCNVGTGTSSSSAGNKDAHLLSDKGAIGWTAARVGGETGKCIRSSCRFEGGGAGKASSYARYPGRIDSPPVSGIKSGKTVRVRVSFDYVGGQDSWMMDSNKNKGGTYGNPTFNYGYTTNSGQPNGGDNLENPVEAEDIALETDKSWNTP
;
A
#
# COMPACT_ATOMS: atom_id res chain seq x y z
N MET A 1 14.14 -17.98 -27.75
CA MET A 1 14.06 -16.93 -26.70
C MET A 1 15.21 -17.20 -25.75
N LEU A 2 16.36 -16.58 -25.97
CA LEU A 2 17.49 -16.60 -25.04
C LEU A 2 17.57 -15.23 -24.43
N SER A 3 16.69 -14.98 -23.45
CA SER A 3 16.83 -13.84 -22.56
C SER A 3 17.86 -14.20 -21.48
N SER A 4 19.01 -13.53 -21.51
CA SER A 4 19.81 -13.16 -20.36
C SER A 4 20.17 -14.23 -19.31
N ILE A 5 20.62 -15.41 -19.70
CA ILE A 5 21.43 -16.23 -18.79
C ILE A 5 22.77 -16.48 -19.47
N PHE A 6 23.76 -15.69 -19.07
CA PHE A 6 25.10 -15.91 -19.53
C PHE A 6 25.84 -16.82 -18.56
N MET A 7 25.98 -18.08 -18.96
CA MET A 7 27.07 -18.89 -18.45
C MET A 7 28.34 -18.51 -19.21
N PRO A 8 29.40 -18.05 -18.55
CA PRO A 8 30.62 -17.59 -19.23
C PRO A 8 31.37 -18.71 -20.00
N THR A 9 30.87 -19.93 -20.00
CA THR A 9 31.47 -21.09 -20.64
C THR A 9 30.83 -21.49 -21.99
N ALA A 10 29.71 -20.89 -22.36
CA ALA A 10 29.01 -21.18 -23.59
C ALA A 10 28.85 -19.95 -24.48
N GLY A 11 29.94 -19.39 -24.95
CA GLY A 11 29.87 -18.38 -26.00
C GLY A 11 29.23 -18.95 -27.28
N SER A 12 28.48 -18.09 -28.00
CA SER A 12 27.97 -18.50 -29.32
C SER A 12 29.13 -18.84 -30.25
N MET A 13 29.18 -20.07 -30.70
CA MET A 13 30.18 -20.57 -31.64
C MET A 13 29.50 -21.00 -32.91
N VAL A 14 30.17 -20.79 -34.03
CA VAL A 14 29.77 -21.31 -35.35
C VAL A 14 30.87 -22.20 -35.85
N ALA A 15 30.52 -23.36 -36.30
CA ALA A 15 31.46 -24.23 -36.97
C ALA A 15 31.69 -23.73 -38.40
N ASP A 16 32.95 -23.77 -38.83
CA ASP A 16 33.27 -23.54 -40.23
C ASP A 16 32.56 -24.60 -41.09
N PRO A 17 31.99 -24.23 -42.27
CA PRO A 17 31.37 -25.20 -43.14
C PRO A 17 32.41 -26.24 -43.61
N VAL A 18 32.13 -27.47 -43.30
CA VAL A 18 32.94 -28.62 -43.80
C VAL A 18 32.17 -29.22 -44.95
N LYS A 19 32.80 -29.25 -46.12
CA LYS A 19 32.24 -30.00 -47.24
C LYS A 19 32.32 -31.47 -46.88
N ALA A 20 31.18 -32.06 -46.51
CA ALA A 20 31.13 -33.48 -46.24
C ALA A 20 31.59 -34.22 -47.51
N PRO A 21 32.56 -35.15 -47.43
CA PRO A 21 32.85 -36.03 -48.54
C PRO A 21 31.57 -36.79 -48.87
N ALA A 22 31.34 -37.09 -50.14
CA ALA A 22 30.19 -37.87 -50.52
C ALA A 22 30.28 -39.22 -49.80
N LEU A 23 29.41 -39.43 -48.80
CA LEU A 23 29.33 -40.67 -48.04
C LEU A 23 28.85 -41.79 -49.00
N GLU A 24 29.78 -42.53 -49.54
CA GLU A 24 29.46 -43.83 -50.23
C GLU A 24 29.10 -44.85 -49.13
N LYS A 25 28.13 -45.70 -49.42
CA LYS A 25 27.49 -46.60 -48.46
C LYS A 25 28.42 -47.59 -47.72
N ASN A 26 29.71 -47.52 -47.95
CA ASN A 26 30.74 -48.44 -47.41
C ASN A 26 31.93 -47.66 -46.77
N ASP A 27 31.82 -46.38 -46.54
CA ASP A 27 32.93 -45.62 -45.99
C ASP A 27 33.05 -45.83 -44.48
N THR A 28 34.04 -46.63 -44.14
CA THR A 28 34.38 -46.87 -42.73
C THR A 28 35.46 -45.87 -42.30
N GLY A 29 35.02 -44.67 -41.81
CA GLY A 29 35.84 -43.92 -40.90
C GLY A 29 36.54 -42.68 -41.39
N GLU A 30 35.95 -41.87 -42.28
CA GLU A 30 36.43 -40.50 -42.42
C GLU A 30 35.98 -39.68 -41.22
N THR A 31 36.95 -39.13 -40.48
CA THR A 31 36.70 -38.22 -39.35
C THR A 31 36.46 -36.83 -39.89
N VAL A 32 35.24 -36.29 -39.66
CA VAL A 32 34.94 -34.89 -39.97
C VAL A 32 35.43 -34.03 -38.82
N GLN A 33 36.36 -33.12 -39.04
CA GLN A 33 36.82 -32.16 -38.07
C GLN A 33 36.06 -30.85 -38.23
N PHE A 34 35.40 -30.43 -37.18
CA PHE A 34 34.77 -29.11 -37.12
C PHE A 34 35.67 -28.12 -36.42
N GLN A 35 35.88 -26.98 -37.05
CA GLN A 35 36.51 -25.81 -36.39
C GLN A 35 35.41 -24.85 -35.93
N PHE A 36 35.41 -24.54 -34.64
CA PHE A 36 34.41 -23.63 -34.06
C PHE A 36 35.04 -22.27 -33.84
N ARG A 37 34.33 -21.22 -34.24
CA ARG A 37 34.72 -19.83 -34.00
C ARG A 37 33.72 -19.16 -33.09
N HIS A 38 34.18 -18.44 -32.10
CA HIS A 38 33.32 -17.59 -31.27
C HIS A 38 32.91 -16.33 -32.02
N LYS A 39 31.60 -16.09 -32.13
CA LYS A 39 31.01 -14.94 -32.82
C LYS A 39 30.67 -13.79 -31.90
N VAL A 40 31.10 -13.83 -30.65
CA VAL A 40 30.87 -12.84 -29.61
C VAL A 40 32.19 -12.33 -29.02
N HIS A 41 32.12 -11.19 -28.34
CA HIS A 41 33.20 -10.66 -27.57
C HIS A 41 32.92 -10.81 -26.08
N VAL A 42 33.91 -11.12 -25.25
CA VAL A 42 33.79 -11.27 -23.80
C VAL A 42 34.43 -10.09 -23.11
N LEU A 43 33.69 -9.46 -22.21
CA LEU A 43 34.21 -8.47 -21.27
C LEU A 43 34.55 -9.19 -19.94
N LYS A 44 35.77 -9.02 -19.44
CA LYS A 44 36.17 -9.50 -18.13
C LYS A 44 36.38 -8.30 -17.23
N ILE A 45 35.35 -7.97 -16.44
CA ILE A 45 35.36 -6.82 -15.55
C ILE A 45 35.90 -7.25 -14.19
N ARG A 46 37.01 -6.72 -13.80
CA ARG A 46 37.61 -6.89 -12.46
C ARG A 46 37.34 -5.66 -11.64
N ILE A 47 36.97 -5.83 -10.38
CA ILE A 47 36.68 -4.76 -9.44
C ILE A 47 37.85 -4.66 -8.44
N PRO A 48 38.94 -3.93 -8.76
CA PRO A 48 40.08 -3.83 -7.84
C PRO A 48 39.74 -3.04 -6.58
N LYS A 49 38.80 -2.10 -6.65
CA LYS A 49 38.39 -1.22 -5.56
C LYS A 49 36.93 -0.84 -5.72
N ASN A 50 36.21 -0.72 -4.60
CA ASN A 50 34.85 -0.27 -4.51
C ASN A 50 34.73 0.85 -3.49
N ASP A 51 34.46 2.08 -3.95
CA ASP A 51 34.34 3.29 -3.11
C ASP A 51 32.87 3.67 -2.89
N LEU A 52 31.88 2.82 -3.28
CA LEU A 52 30.47 3.06 -2.97
C LEU A 52 30.16 3.01 -1.48
N GLY A 53 30.95 2.29 -0.70
CA GLY A 53 30.65 1.99 0.70
C GLY A 53 29.65 0.85 0.90
N GLU A 54 29.08 0.32 -0.20
CA GLU A 54 28.13 -0.79 -0.24
C GLU A 54 28.46 -1.75 -1.37
N LYS A 55 27.91 -2.97 -1.30
CA LYS A 55 28.06 -3.96 -2.37
C LYS A 55 27.26 -3.58 -3.60
N VAL A 56 27.79 -3.91 -4.77
CA VAL A 56 27.21 -3.61 -6.08
C VAL A 56 26.15 -4.64 -6.42
N SER A 57 24.94 -4.19 -6.65
CA SER A 57 23.80 -5.02 -7.13
C SER A 57 23.71 -5.09 -8.65
N GLU A 58 24.20 -4.05 -9.35
CA GLU A 58 24.11 -3.96 -10.80
C GLU A 58 25.28 -3.15 -11.37
N ILE A 59 25.74 -3.54 -12.56
CA ILE A 59 26.68 -2.74 -13.38
C ILE A 59 26.03 -2.49 -14.74
N THR A 60 26.00 -1.23 -15.15
CA THR A 60 25.52 -0.79 -16.45
C THR A 60 26.67 -0.31 -17.30
N LEU A 61 26.74 -0.78 -18.56
CA LEU A 61 27.67 -0.29 -19.57
C LEU A 61 26.88 0.31 -20.72
N ALA A 62 27.09 1.59 -21.00
CA ALA A 62 26.49 2.28 -22.14
C ALA A 62 27.54 2.42 -23.25
N PHE A 63 27.25 1.87 -24.41
CA PHE A 63 28.08 1.89 -25.60
C PHE A 63 27.57 2.94 -26.59
N PRO A 64 28.43 3.56 -27.39
CA PRO A 64 28.01 4.44 -28.48
C PRO A 64 27.24 3.73 -29.60
N GLN A 65 27.42 2.43 -29.73
CA GLN A 65 26.78 1.58 -30.74
C GLN A 65 26.06 0.40 -30.08
N PRO A 66 25.09 -0.23 -30.76
CA PRO A 66 24.40 -1.41 -30.26
C PRO A 66 25.34 -2.59 -30.07
N VAL A 67 25.26 -3.24 -28.88
CA VAL A 67 26.09 -4.38 -28.50
C VAL A 67 25.30 -5.57 -27.97
N THR A 68 23.99 -5.37 -27.73
CA THR A 68 23.07 -6.42 -27.26
C THR A 68 21.85 -6.50 -28.15
N GLY A 69 21.18 -7.67 -28.18
CA GLY A 69 20.01 -7.92 -29.01
C GLY A 69 19.96 -9.37 -29.46
N ARG A 70 19.06 -9.67 -30.37
CA ARG A 70 19.03 -10.97 -31.02
C ARG A 70 20.10 -11.00 -32.11
N MET A 71 21.12 -11.84 -31.94
CA MET A 71 22.21 -12.03 -32.89
C MET A 71 21.86 -13.15 -33.86
N THR A 72 21.99 -12.89 -35.16
CA THR A 72 21.87 -13.88 -36.24
C THR A 72 23.24 -14.05 -36.88
N VAL A 73 23.67 -15.28 -37.05
CA VAL A 73 24.95 -15.67 -37.65
C VAL A 73 24.65 -16.49 -38.86
N ASP A 74 25.34 -16.23 -39.99
CA ASP A 74 25.28 -17.05 -41.15
C ASP A 74 26.22 -18.28 -40.99
N ALA A 75 25.62 -19.46 -40.91
CA ALA A 75 26.41 -20.70 -40.77
C ALA A 75 27.08 -21.11 -42.06
N ALA A 76 26.62 -20.58 -43.20
CA ALA A 76 27.22 -20.86 -44.49
C ALA A 76 28.42 -19.97 -44.80
N ASP A 77 28.49 -18.80 -44.16
CA ASP A 77 29.63 -17.87 -44.23
C ASP A 77 30.11 -17.52 -42.84
N PRO A 78 31.04 -18.30 -42.27
CA PRO A 78 31.56 -18.06 -40.94
C PRO A 78 32.39 -16.78 -40.82
N ASP A 79 32.80 -16.17 -41.91
CA ASP A 79 33.52 -14.88 -41.90
C ASP A 79 32.56 -13.69 -41.92
N ALA A 80 31.29 -13.92 -42.25
CA ALA A 80 30.29 -12.86 -42.19
C ALA A 80 30.13 -12.31 -40.77
N ALA A 81 30.03 -10.96 -40.66
CA ALA A 81 29.76 -10.32 -39.40
C ALA A 81 28.33 -10.68 -38.92
N PRO A 82 28.14 -10.95 -37.61
CA PRO A 82 26.83 -11.21 -37.07
C PRO A 82 25.92 -9.97 -37.19
N THR A 83 24.65 -10.18 -37.46
CA THR A 83 23.65 -9.09 -37.47
C THR A 83 22.84 -9.04 -36.18
N LEU A 84 22.54 -7.86 -35.71
CA LEU A 84 21.72 -7.63 -34.52
C LEU A 84 20.33 -7.10 -34.89
N THR A 85 19.29 -7.70 -34.29
CA THR A 85 17.91 -7.21 -34.38
C THR A 85 17.36 -6.94 -32.97
N GLY A 86 16.51 -5.90 -32.83
CA GLY A 86 16.06 -5.45 -31.52
C GLY A 86 17.23 -5.01 -30.65
N SER A 87 18.18 -4.33 -31.26
CA SER A 87 19.48 -4.01 -30.67
C SER A 87 19.39 -2.88 -29.63
N ASN A 88 20.24 -2.98 -28.60
CA ASN A 88 20.39 -1.97 -27.57
C ASN A 88 21.89 -1.65 -27.39
N ASN A 89 22.17 -0.40 -27.11
CA ASN A 89 23.52 0.06 -26.80
C ASN A 89 23.87 0.03 -25.30
N THR A 90 22.94 -0.44 -24.46
CA THR A 90 23.16 -0.58 -23.02
C THR A 90 23.16 -2.04 -22.64
N LEU A 91 24.18 -2.44 -21.89
CA LEU A 91 24.30 -3.74 -21.24
C LEU A 91 24.15 -3.57 -19.74
N THR A 92 23.17 -4.27 -19.14
CA THR A 92 22.91 -4.28 -17.72
C THR A 92 23.21 -5.65 -17.14
N LEU A 93 24.12 -5.70 -16.16
CA LEU A 93 24.51 -6.89 -15.42
C LEU A 93 23.92 -6.84 -14.02
N ARG A 94 22.94 -7.65 -13.72
CA ARG A 94 22.32 -7.79 -12.40
C ARG A 94 22.89 -8.99 -11.68
N PHE A 95 23.10 -8.84 -10.37
CA PHE A 95 23.74 -9.85 -9.54
C PHE A 95 22.80 -10.34 -8.44
N ASP A 96 22.43 -11.63 -8.48
CA ASP A 96 21.71 -12.27 -7.39
C ASP A 96 22.50 -12.23 -6.07
N THR A 97 23.83 -12.31 -6.18
CA THR A 97 24.77 -12.07 -5.08
C THR A 97 25.54 -10.80 -5.36
N PRO A 98 25.30 -9.72 -4.59
CA PRO A 98 25.99 -8.44 -4.80
C PRO A 98 27.53 -8.57 -4.78
N LYS A 99 28.20 -7.82 -5.65
CA LYS A 99 29.65 -7.85 -5.88
C LYS A 99 30.38 -6.79 -5.09
N ASP A 100 31.66 -7.03 -4.85
CA ASP A 100 32.54 -6.13 -4.10
C ASP A 100 33.95 -6.10 -4.68
N ALA A 101 34.83 -5.36 -4.02
CA ALA A 101 36.26 -5.38 -4.35
C ALA A 101 36.81 -6.82 -4.42
N SER A 102 37.67 -7.06 -5.38
CA SER A 102 38.28 -8.34 -5.74
C SER A 102 37.40 -9.27 -6.58
N ASP A 103 36.11 -8.96 -6.80
CA ASP A 103 35.23 -9.75 -7.66
C ASP A 103 35.60 -9.57 -9.15
N VAL A 104 35.23 -10.59 -9.90
CA VAL A 104 35.35 -10.62 -11.37
C VAL A 104 34.01 -10.97 -11.98
N VAL A 105 33.59 -10.16 -12.92
CA VAL A 105 32.32 -10.31 -13.64
C VAL A 105 32.61 -10.51 -15.13
N PHE A 106 31.87 -11.40 -15.77
CA PHE A 106 31.96 -11.61 -17.19
C PHE A 106 30.67 -11.16 -17.86
N ALA A 107 30.83 -10.55 -19.03
CA ALA A 107 29.73 -10.15 -19.89
C ALA A 107 30.05 -10.48 -21.34
N VAL A 108 29.01 -10.73 -22.12
CA VAL A 108 29.16 -11.05 -23.55
C VAL A 108 28.42 -10.00 -24.35
N ILE A 109 29.08 -9.50 -25.38
CA ILE A 109 28.54 -8.50 -26.31
C ILE A 109 28.72 -8.95 -27.75
N ALA A 110 27.96 -8.38 -28.66
CA ALA A 110 28.26 -8.47 -30.06
C ALA A 110 29.58 -7.75 -30.38
N PRO A 111 30.37 -8.21 -31.34
CA PRO A 111 31.53 -7.49 -31.80
C PRO A 111 31.18 -6.06 -32.22
N VAL A 112 32.01 -5.10 -31.84
CA VAL A 112 31.81 -3.71 -32.19
C VAL A 112 33.16 -3.00 -32.33
N GLU A 113 33.27 -2.13 -33.30
CA GLU A 113 34.44 -1.31 -33.50
C GLU A 113 34.16 0.14 -33.02
N LEU A 114 34.88 0.56 -31.99
CA LEU A 114 34.82 1.89 -31.43
C LEU A 114 36.18 2.58 -31.54
N THR A 115 36.16 3.88 -31.86
CA THR A 115 37.36 4.70 -31.77
C THR A 115 37.62 5.13 -30.32
N ALA A 116 38.78 5.64 -30.03
CA ALA A 116 39.12 6.11 -28.67
C ALA A 116 38.22 7.28 -28.20
N GLU A 117 37.69 8.05 -29.12
CA GLU A 117 36.76 9.18 -28.89
C GLU A 117 35.32 8.72 -28.68
N GLN A 118 35.04 7.44 -28.81
CA GLN A 118 33.76 6.80 -28.58
C GLN A 118 33.82 5.97 -27.28
N PRO A 119 33.84 6.60 -26.11
CA PRO A 119 34.02 5.89 -24.84
C PRO A 119 32.82 5.01 -24.50
N VAL A 120 33.08 3.94 -23.77
CA VAL A 120 32.06 3.15 -23.08
C VAL A 120 31.92 3.72 -21.67
N THR A 121 30.70 4.11 -21.30
CA THR A 121 30.43 4.61 -19.95
C THR A 121 30.00 3.44 -19.07
N ILE A 122 30.63 3.31 -17.91
CA ILE A 122 30.32 2.28 -16.91
C ILE A 122 29.86 2.94 -15.61
N THR A 123 28.78 2.41 -15.05
CA THR A 123 28.17 2.85 -13.79
C THR A 123 27.88 1.64 -12.93
N ALA A 124 28.19 1.70 -11.64
CA ALA A 124 27.82 0.69 -10.66
C ALA A 124 26.63 1.19 -9.84
N ILE A 125 25.75 0.28 -9.48
CA ILE A 125 24.51 0.55 -8.74
C ILE A 125 24.54 -0.27 -7.46
N CYS A 126 24.27 0.37 -6.31
CA CYS A 126 24.06 -0.24 -5.02
C CYS A 126 22.69 0.11 -4.47
N GLU A 127 22.40 -0.31 -3.26
CA GLU A 127 21.10 0.00 -2.63
C GLU A 127 20.91 1.51 -2.38
N ALA A 128 21.97 2.22 -2.02
CA ALA A 128 21.92 3.65 -1.70
C ALA A 128 21.89 4.57 -2.92
N GLY A 129 22.39 4.10 -4.10
CA GLY A 129 22.46 4.95 -5.28
C GLY A 129 23.34 4.40 -6.40
N GLU A 130 23.80 5.32 -7.24
CA GLU A 130 24.65 5.04 -8.40
C GLU A 130 26.04 5.69 -8.22
N SER A 131 27.07 5.00 -8.67
CA SER A 131 28.42 5.57 -8.72
C SER A 131 28.49 6.76 -9.69
N GLU A 132 29.50 7.62 -9.52
CA GLU A 132 29.89 8.48 -10.62
C GLU A 132 30.17 7.64 -11.88
N PRO A 133 29.68 8.07 -13.06
CA PRO A 133 29.96 7.38 -14.31
C PRO A 133 31.43 7.47 -14.64
N ARG A 134 31.99 6.37 -15.12
CA ARG A 134 33.38 6.32 -15.58
C ARG A 134 33.44 5.99 -17.06
N ASN A 135 34.20 6.76 -17.80
CA ASN A 135 34.45 6.51 -19.21
C ASN A 135 35.66 5.63 -19.42
N ILE A 136 35.52 4.60 -20.23
CA ILE A 136 36.55 3.72 -20.70
C ILE A 136 36.75 4.05 -22.20
N PRO A 137 37.99 4.33 -22.65
CA PRO A 137 38.23 4.58 -24.07
C PRO A 137 37.71 3.45 -24.95
N GLY A 138 37.04 3.85 -26.03
CA GLY A 138 36.59 2.88 -27.03
C GLY A 138 37.73 2.15 -27.67
N LYS A 139 37.46 0.96 -28.15
CA LYS A 139 38.43 0.13 -28.88
C LYS A 139 37.69 -0.90 -29.73
N HIS A 140 38.44 -1.65 -30.53
CA HIS A 140 37.88 -2.76 -31.26
C HIS A 140 37.59 -3.96 -30.35
N PHE A 141 36.33 -4.32 -30.17
CA PHE A 141 35.88 -5.51 -29.45
C PHE A 141 35.62 -6.62 -30.47
N SER A 142 36.68 -7.34 -30.87
CA SER A 142 36.63 -8.35 -31.92
C SER A 142 35.97 -9.63 -31.44
N GLU A 143 35.35 -10.36 -32.38
CA GLU A 143 34.83 -11.70 -32.14
C GLU A 143 35.94 -12.66 -31.64
N GLY A 144 35.55 -13.60 -30.77
CA GLY A 144 36.46 -14.60 -30.23
C GLY A 144 37.49 -14.07 -29.21
N HIS A 145 37.45 -12.81 -28.87
CA HIS A 145 38.42 -12.21 -27.96
C HIS A 145 37.80 -11.82 -26.58
N THR A 146 38.68 -11.69 -25.60
CA THR A 146 38.30 -11.22 -24.25
C THR A 146 39.02 -9.91 -23.96
N THR A 147 38.24 -8.91 -23.53
CA THR A 147 38.79 -7.65 -23.07
C THR A 147 38.75 -7.57 -21.54
N PRO A 148 39.93 -7.47 -20.87
CA PRO A 148 39.95 -7.16 -19.45
C PRO A 148 39.69 -5.67 -19.21
N ILE A 149 38.79 -5.37 -18.27
CA ILE A 149 38.45 -4.04 -17.78
C ILE A 149 38.73 -4.00 -16.28
N ALA A 150 39.63 -3.12 -15.85
CA ALA A 150 39.81 -2.84 -14.43
C ALA A 150 38.90 -1.68 -14.05
N TYR A 151 37.80 -1.99 -13.38
CA TYR A 151 36.79 -1.02 -12.95
C TYR A 151 36.99 -0.69 -11.48
N HIS A 152 37.70 0.40 -11.19
CA HIS A 152 37.72 1.02 -9.88
C HIS A 152 36.39 1.77 -9.74
N ILE A 153 35.50 1.25 -8.93
CA ILE A 153 34.17 1.81 -8.76
C ILE A 153 34.31 3.11 -7.95
N PRO A 154 33.86 4.25 -8.48
CA PRO A 154 33.87 5.52 -7.77
C PRO A 154 32.91 5.54 -6.61
N ALA A 155 32.97 6.57 -5.76
CA ALA A 155 31.97 6.85 -4.75
C ALA A 155 30.59 7.10 -5.40
N ILE A 156 29.55 7.09 -4.57
CA ILE A 156 28.19 7.41 -5.01
C ILE A 156 28.18 8.85 -5.52
N GLY A 157 27.84 9.01 -6.80
CA GLY A 157 27.65 10.30 -7.45
C GLY A 157 26.20 10.77 -7.39
N ARG A 158 25.28 9.81 -7.27
CA ARG A 158 23.84 10.08 -7.25
C ARG A 158 23.14 9.12 -6.30
N TYR A 159 22.62 9.66 -5.18
CA TYR A 159 21.81 8.90 -4.23
C TYR A 159 20.38 8.72 -4.77
N TYR A 160 19.72 7.64 -4.33
CA TYR A 160 18.30 7.44 -4.61
C TYR A 160 17.44 8.22 -3.61
N THR A 161 16.29 8.66 -4.06
CA THR A 161 15.24 9.17 -3.18
C THR A 161 14.50 8.00 -2.56
N ARG A 162 14.37 7.99 -1.24
CA ARG A 162 13.66 6.92 -0.51
C ARG A 162 12.41 7.48 0.16
N LEU A 163 11.30 6.80 -0.02
CA LEU A 163 10.06 7.03 0.71
C LEU A 163 9.87 5.87 1.68
N ASN A 164 10.04 6.15 2.97
CA ASN A 164 9.94 5.17 4.04
C ASN A 164 8.53 5.25 4.64
N PHE A 165 7.65 4.38 4.23
CA PHE A 165 6.30 4.28 4.76
C PHE A 165 6.30 3.45 6.04
N SER A 166 5.56 3.92 7.05
CA SER A 166 5.36 3.19 8.30
C SER A 166 3.89 3.19 8.70
N LEU A 167 3.36 2.02 9.02
CA LEU A 167 2.06 1.85 9.67
C LEU A 167 2.16 2.21 11.16
N PRO A 168 1.03 2.48 11.84
CA PRO A 168 0.98 2.49 13.31
C PRO A 168 1.58 1.21 13.90
N ALA A 169 2.07 1.28 15.12
CA ALA A 169 2.76 0.14 15.79
C ALA A 169 1.90 -1.13 15.85
N ASP A 170 0.59 -1.00 15.92
CA ASP A 170 -0.38 -2.09 15.89
C ASP A 170 -0.74 -2.57 14.48
N LYS A 171 -0.17 -1.99 13.44
CA LYS A 171 -0.39 -2.33 12.01
C LYS A 171 -1.85 -2.26 11.57
N GLY A 172 -2.65 -1.44 12.21
CA GLY A 172 -4.08 -1.30 11.92
C GLY A 172 -5.00 -2.19 12.75
N MET A 173 -4.45 -2.97 13.70
CA MET A 173 -5.24 -3.86 14.57
C MET A 173 -6.30 -3.11 15.37
N ALA A 174 -6.00 -1.89 15.84
CA ALA A 174 -6.95 -1.07 16.60
C ALA A 174 -8.12 -0.59 15.75
N THR A 175 -7.91 -0.39 14.45
CA THR A 175 -8.90 0.18 13.53
C THR A 175 -9.67 -0.85 12.74
N LEU A 176 -9.01 -1.93 12.30
CA LEU A 176 -9.59 -2.96 11.44
C LEU A 176 -9.83 -4.30 12.17
N GLY A 177 -9.33 -4.45 13.40
CA GLY A 177 -9.35 -5.72 14.13
C GLY A 177 -8.31 -6.73 13.64
N GLU A 178 -7.61 -6.43 12.57
CA GLU A 178 -6.57 -7.26 11.94
C GLU A 178 -5.48 -6.39 11.30
N ALA A 179 -4.31 -7.00 11.10
CA ALA A 179 -3.19 -6.30 10.49
C ALA A 179 -3.44 -6.02 9.00
N VAL A 180 -2.95 -4.88 8.53
CA VAL A 180 -2.91 -4.54 7.11
C VAL A 180 -1.89 -5.44 6.41
N GLY A 181 -2.35 -6.18 5.41
CA GLY A 181 -1.51 -7.10 4.62
C GLY A 181 -1.05 -6.49 3.30
N LYS A 182 -1.79 -5.53 2.75
CA LYS A 182 -1.45 -4.87 1.49
C LYS A 182 -1.83 -3.39 1.52
N ILE A 183 -1.00 -2.58 0.92
CA ILE A 183 -1.22 -1.14 0.74
C ILE A 183 -1.17 -0.81 -0.74
N THR A 184 -2.11 0.00 -1.21
CA THR A 184 -2.13 0.53 -2.56
C THR A 184 -2.13 2.05 -2.49
N LEU A 185 -1.14 2.68 -3.10
CA LEU A 185 -1.07 4.11 -3.29
C LEU A 185 -1.57 4.45 -4.68
N THR A 186 -2.47 5.42 -4.79
CA THR A 186 -2.94 5.95 -6.08
C THR A 186 -2.66 7.44 -6.11
N ALA A 187 -1.69 7.84 -6.93
CA ALA A 187 -1.36 9.24 -7.16
C ALA A 187 -2.41 9.90 -8.06
N PRO A 188 -2.53 11.24 -8.05
CA PRO A 188 -3.40 11.96 -8.96
C PRO A 188 -3.09 11.64 -10.42
N GLU A 189 -4.09 11.81 -11.28
CA GLU A 189 -3.92 11.63 -12.72
C GLU A 189 -2.76 12.50 -13.24
N GLY A 190 -1.92 11.91 -14.10
CA GLY A 190 -0.72 12.55 -14.64
C GLY A 190 0.51 12.47 -13.74
N SER A 191 0.40 11.96 -12.52
CA SER A 191 1.54 11.67 -11.63
C SER A 191 1.90 10.20 -11.71
N LEU A 192 3.20 9.89 -11.79
CA LEU A 192 3.69 8.52 -11.97
C LEU A 192 4.68 8.15 -10.87
N PHE A 193 4.57 6.93 -10.37
CA PHE A 193 5.62 6.29 -9.59
C PHE A 193 6.74 5.79 -10.51
N ASP A 194 7.84 5.33 -9.92
CA ASP A 194 9.00 4.84 -10.67
C ASP A 194 8.69 3.62 -11.57
N ASN A 195 7.59 2.93 -11.33
CA ASN A 195 7.08 1.85 -12.18
C ASN A 195 6.38 2.35 -13.48
N GLY A 196 6.31 3.66 -13.69
CA GLY A 196 5.66 4.28 -14.86
C GLY A 196 4.14 4.30 -14.79
N THR A 197 3.53 4.03 -13.63
CA THR A 197 2.09 4.10 -13.41
C THR A 197 1.76 5.04 -12.25
N ASN A 198 0.51 5.48 -12.15
CA ASN A 198 0.02 6.25 -11.01
C ASN A 198 -0.39 5.38 -9.81
N ILE A 199 -0.19 4.07 -9.89
CA ILE A 199 -0.53 3.12 -8.83
C ILE A 199 0.72 2.39 -8.38
N CYS A 200 0.93 2.31 -7.07
CA CYS A 200 1.96 1.50 -6.45
C CYS A 200 1.35 0.61 -5.38
N GLN A 201 1.68 -0.68 -5.39
CA GLN A 201 1.21 -1.66 -4.42
C GLN A 201 2.39 -2.31 -3.71
N PHE A 202 2.27 -2.51 -2.41
CA PHE A 202 3.27 -3.18 -1.61
C PHE A 202 2.68 -3.89 -0.39
N THR A 203 3.45 -4.83 0.15
CA THR A 203 3.18 -5.51 1.42
C THR A 203 4.14 -4.96 2.47
N PRO A 204 3.65 -4.43 3.59
CA PRO A 204 4.52 -4.03 4.69
C PRO A 204 5.30 -5.23 5.26
N ASP A 205 6.48 -4.97 5.78
CA ASP A 205 7.27 -5.99 6.48
C ASP A 205 6.68 -6.36 7.86
N ALA A 206 7.43 -7.19 8.60
CA ALA A 206 7.03 -7.63 9.93
C ALA A 206 6.92 -6.47 10.95
N GLU A 207 7.59 -5.38 10.74
CA GLU A 207 7.53 -4.14 11.54
C GLU A 207 6.46 -3.15 11.05
N GLY A 208 5.74 -3.46 9.97
CA GLY A 208 4.75 -2.56 9.36
C GLY A 208 5.37 -1.47 8.50
N LYS A 209 6.57 -1.69 7.98
CA LYS A 209 7.33 -0.73 7.18
C LYS A 209 7.45 -1.15 5.74
N TYR A 210 7.68 -0.19 4.88
CA TYR A 210 8.05 -0.40 3.48
C TYR A 210 8.87 0.77 2.98
N THR A 211 9.99 0.49 2.31
CA THR A 211 10.80 1.51 1.65
C THR A 211 10.63 1.42 0.14
N MET A 212 10.13 2.48 -0.45
CA MET A 212 10.10 2.67 -1.89
C MET A 212 11.34 3.45 -2.30
N VAL A 213 12.10 2.88 -3.23
CA VAL A 213 13.28 3.52 -3.79
C VAL A 213 12.91 4.10 -5.15
N LEU A 214 13.06 5.41 -5.29
CA LEU A 214 12.81 6.12 -6.54
C LEU A 214 14.14 6.32 -7.25
N LYS A 215 14.23 5.83 -8.49
CA LYS A 215 15.44 5.95 -9.31
C LYS A 215 15.73 7.39 -9.68
N PRO A 216 16.99 7.73 -9.99
CA PRO A 216 17.36 9.07 -10.41
C PRO A 216 16.67 9.56 -11.70
N SER A 217 16.17 8.64 -12.52
CA SER A 217 15.37 8.95 -13.71
C SER A 217 13.93 9.35 -13.40
N TRP A 218 13.47 9.14 -12.16
CA TRP A 218 12.16 9.57 -11.75
C TRP A 218 12.11 11.10 -11.62
N THR A 219 11.23 11.71 -12.38
CA THR A 219 11.15 13.18 -12.48
C THR A 219 9.83 13.74 -11.95
N ASP A 220 8.84 12.87 -11.70
CA ASP A 220 7.57 13.34 -11.14
C ASP A 220 7.73 13.61 -9.65
N ASN A 221 7.23 14.77 -9.23
CA ASN A 221 7.28 15.18 -7.84
C ASN A 221 5.92 14.99 -7.18
N LEU A 222 5.85 14.06 -6.23
CA LEU A 222 4.65 13.81 -5.42
C LEU A 222 4.51 14.77 -4.23
N SER A 223 5.46 15.67 -4.00
CA SER A 223 5.43 16.62 -2.87
C SER A 223 4.15 17.43 -2.84
N GLY A 224 3.46 17.44 -1.71
CA GLY A 224 2.21 18.17 -1.51
C GLY A 224 1.00 17.61 -2.26
N LYS A 225 1.14 16.56 -3.07
CA LYS A 225 0.02 15.95 -3.78
C LYS A 225 -0.83 15.09 -2.86
N ALA A 226 -2.14 15.08 -3.12
CA ALA A 226 -3.09 14.22 -2.44
C ALA A 226 -3.05 12.81 -3.07
N VAL A 227 -2.57 11.83 -2.34
CA VAL A 227 -2.49 10.43 -2.76
C VAL A 227 -3.55 9.64 -2.03
N THR A 228 -4.36 8.87 -2.75
CA THR A 228 -5.29 7.93 -2.12
C THR A 228 -4.51 6.72 -1.63
N VAL A 229 -4.67 6.40 -0.34
CA VAL A 229 -4.06 5.22 0.28
C VAL A 229 -5.16 4.23 0.61
N GLN A 230 -5.08 3.05 0.03
CA GLN A 230 -5.98 1.94 0.33
C GLN A 230 -5.24 0.91 1.18
N TYR A 231 -5.85 0.54 2.28
CA TYR A 231 -5.36 -0.47 3.22
C TYR A 231 -6.23 -1.71 3.11
N GLU A 232 -5.62 -2.85 2.87
CA GLU A 232 -6.30 -4.12 2.70
C GLU A 232 -5.82 -5.12 3.76
N SER A 233 -6.75 -5.58 4.60
CA SER A 233 -6.58 -6.70 5.51
C SER A 233 -7.16 -7.98 4.91
N GLU A 234 -7.22 -9.07 5.66
CA GLU A 234 -7.84 -10.30 5.19
C GLU A 234 -9.33 -10.11 4.86
N SER A 235 -10.05 -9.40 5.73
CA SER A 235 -11.51 -9.28 5.65
C SER A 235 -12.02 -7.88 5.29
N ALA A 236 -11.17 -6.85 5.30
CA ALA A 236 -11.60 -5.47 5.07
C ALA A 236 -10.70 -4.68 4.13
N VAL A 237 -11.28 -3.67 3.49
CA VAL A 237 -10.59 -2.68 2.67
C VAL A 237 -11.08 -1.30 3.08
N VAL A 238 -10.15 -0.43 3.49
CA VAL A 238 -10.43 0.96 3.83
C VAL A 238 -9.50 1.89 3.08
N SER A 239 -9.89 3.13 2.90
CA SER A 239 -9.04 4.11 2.23
C SER A 239 -9.18 5.50 2.84
N ASN A 240 -8.09 6.25 2.76
CA ASN A 240 -8.08 7.67 3.07
C ASN A 240 -7.23 8.42 2.05
N THR A 241 -7.13 9.72 2.22
CA THR A 241 -6.26 10.58 1.43
C THR A 241 -5.07 11.00 2.29
N LEU A 242 -3.87 10.77 1.77
CA LEU A 242 -2.62 11.24 2.33
C LEU A 242 -2.11 12.42 1.52
N THR A 243 -1.91 13.57 2.14
CA THR A 243 -1.13 14.63 1.51
C THR A 243 0.35 14.29 1.69
N MET A 244 1.03 14.03 0.59
CA MET A 244 2.46 13.71 0.62
C MET A 244 3.25 14.88 1.23
N PRO A 245 4.19 14.61 2.13
CA PRO A 245 5.07 15.66 2.65
C PRO A 245 5.95 16.23 1.54
N GLN A 246 6.71 17.27 1.84
CA GLN A 246 7.77 17.72 0.95
C GLN A 246 8.83 16.62 0.84
N ILE A 247 9.05 16.13 -0.38
CA ILE A 247 10.02 15.07 -0.64
C ILE A 247 11.38 15.71 -0.88
N THR A 248 12.36 15.30 -0.07
CA THR A 248 13.76 15.67 -0.27
C THR A 248 14.37 14.71 -1.29
N GLU A 249 14.74 15.25 -2.45
CA GLU A 249 15.44 14.49 -3.47
C GLU A 249 16.77 13.94 -2.94
N PHE A 250 17.12 12.73 -3.36
CA PHE A 250 18.34 12.02 -2.96
C PHE A 250 18.49 11.83 -1.44
N GLY A 251 17.37 11.72 -0.74
CA GLY A 251 17.33 11.58 0.71
C GLY A 251 16.27 10.59 1.18
N ASN A 252 16.26 10.39 2.48
CA ASN A 252 15.23 9.60 3.17
C ASN A 252 14.04 10.50 3.54
N ASN A 253 12.85 10.03 3.22
CA ASN A 253 11.59 10.72 3.51
C ASN A 253 10.70 9.77 4.29
N ASP A 254 10.52 10.04 5.57
CA ASP A 254 9.69 9.21 6.45
C ASP A 254 8.22 9.65 6.36
N ILE A 255 7.34 8.70 6.09
CA ILE A 255 5.93 8.91 5.85
C ILE A 255 5.13 7.98 6.77
N THR A 256 4.45 8.57 7.74
CA THR A 256 3.56 7.81 8.63
C THR A 256 2.19 7.66 7.99
N LEU A 257 1.74 6.43 7.88
CA LEU A 257 0.42 6.08 7.37
C LEU A 257 -0.58 6.01 8.52
N SER A 258 -1.80 6.47 8.27
CA SER A 258 -2.90 6.43 9.23
C SER A 258 -4.00 5.53 8.67
N VAL A 259 -4.22 4.39 9.30
CA VAL A 259 -5.27 3.45 8.90
C VAL A 259 -6.61 3.99 9.42
N PRO A 260 -7.57 4.32 8.52
CA PRO A 260 -8.85 4.85 8.97
C PRO A 260 -9.73 3.75 9.57
N TYR A 261 -10.67 4.15 10.40
CA TYR A 261 -11.75 3.27 10.86
C TYR A 261 -12.67 2.91 9.70
N LEU A 262 -13.31 1.75 9.78
CA LEU A 262 -14.40 1.37 8.85
C LEU A 262 -15.53 2.39 8.86
N LEU A 263 -15.77 2.97 10.02
CA LEU A 263 -16.72 4.05 10.23
C LEU A 263 -16.25 4.90 11.40
N ALA A 264 -16.26 6.21 11.25
CA ALA A 264 -16.01 7.18 12.31
C ALA A 264 -16.97 8.34 12.16
N GLU A 265 -17.51 8.81 13.27
CA GLU A 265 -18.38 10.00 13.36
C GLU A 265 -18.15 10.65 14.73
N ASP A 266 -17.82 11.91 14.74
CA ASP A 266 -17.59 12.68 15.98
C ASP A 266 -18.77 13.59 16.34
N PHE A 267 -19.78 13.64 15.45
CA PHE A 267 -20.95 14.49 15.60
C PHE A 267 -20.63 16.00 15.79
N SER A 268 -19.43 16.43 15.44
CA SER A 268 -19.03 17.83 15.57
C SER A 268 -19.85 18.80 14.70
N ASN A 269 -20.43 18.29 13.63
CA ASN A 269 -21.28 19.04 12.71
C ASN A 269 -22.77 18.98 13.04
N ILE A 270 -23.15 18.33 14.13
CA ILE A 270 -24.55 18.22 14.51
C ILE A 270 -25.13 19.61 14.78
N ILE A 271 -26.31 19.87 14.20
CA ILE A 271 -27.15 21.00 14.55
C ILE A 271 -28.24 20.56 15.51
N GLN A 272 -28.80 21.50 16.24
CA GLN A 272 -29.82 21.20 17.24
C GLN A 272 -31.07 20.58 16.59
N PHE A 273 -31.55 19.47 17.16
CA PHE A 273 -32.81 18.83 16.83
C PHE A 273 -33.36 18.08 18.06
N ASP A 274 -34.64 17.76 18.02
CA ASP A 274 -35.29 16.92 19.03
C ASP A 274 -36.30 16.01 18.32
N TYR A 275 -36.07 14.71 18.36
CA TYR A 275 -36.98 13.69 17.87
C TYR A 275 -37.56 12.93 19.07
N ASP A 276 -38.51 13.56 19.76
CA ASP A 276 -39.16 13.02 20.96
C ASP A 276 -38.23 12.57 22.09
N CYS A 277 -37.01 13.13 22.15
CA CYS A 277 -36.10 12.91 23.26
C CYS A 277 -36.68 13.39 24.61
N ASN A 278 -37.47 14.46 24.56
CA ASN A 278 -38.25 14.95 25.68
C ASN A 278 -39.72 14.54 25.51
N VAL A 279 -40.02 13.25 25.62
CA VAL A 279 -41.41 12.81 25.58
C VAL A 279 -42.16 13.51 26.69
N GLY A 280 -43.04 14.38 26.24
CA GLY A 280 -43.62 15.42 27.02
C GLY A 280 -44.47 15.00 28.20
N THR A 281 -44.79 15.95 28.95
CA THR A 281 -45.81 16.08 29.97
C THR A 281 -47.24 15.78 29.48
N GLY A 282 -47.40 15.02 28.39
CA GLY A 282 -48.70 14.69 27.81
C GLY A 282 -49.33 13.48 28.50
N THR A 283 -50.52 13.67 29.03
CA THR A 283 -51.34 12.68 29.74
C THR A 283 -52.00 11.64 28.84
N SER A 284 -51.55 11.36 27.64
CA SER A 284 -52.16 10.36 26.79
C SER A 284 -51.33 9.11 26.62
N SER A 285 -51.85 8.02 27.07
CA SER A 285 -51.32 6.65 26.98
C SER A 285 -51.22 6.07 25.56
N SER A 286 -51.43 6.89 24.54
CA SER A 286 -51.44 6.44 23.14
C SER A 286 -50.30 6.96 22.29
N SER A 287 -49.47 7.82 22.79
CA SER A 287 -48.27 8.23 22.08
C SER A 287 -47.08 7.40 22.55
N ALA A 288 -47.04 6.16 22.15
CA ALA A 288 -45.74 5.55 21.87
C ALA A 288 -45.05 6.56 20.95
N GLY A 289 -44.12 7.31 21.46
CA GLY A 289 -43.40 8.35 20.73
C GLY A 289 -43.00 7.83 19.37
N ASN A 290 -43.00 8.70 18.39
CA ASN A 290 -42.80 8.33 17.01
C ASN A 290 -41.64 7.31 16.91
N LYS A 291 -41.96 6.06 16.57
CA LYS A 291 -41.00 4.98 16.44
C LYS A 291 -40.18 5.10 15.15
N ASP A 292 -40.51 6.09 14.33
CA ASP A 292 -39.89 6.27 13.03
C ASP A 292 -38.46 6.79 13.22
N ALA A 293 -37.55 6.12 12.56
CA ALA A 293 -36.17 6.60 12.48
C ALA A 293 -36.12 7.77 11.49
N HIS A 294 -35.46 8.85 11.91
CA HIS A 294 -35.24 10.04 11.11
C HIS A 294 -33.82 10.06 10.57
N LEU A 295 -33.68 10.39 9.29
CA LEU A 295 -32.35 10.58 8.69
C LEU A 295 -31.72 11.86 9.26
N LEU A 296 -30.46 11.77 9.69
CA LEU A 296 -29.71 12.89 10.26
C LEU A 296 -28.85 13.67 9.27
N SER A 297 -28.97 13.40 7.97
CA SER A 297 -28.13 14.06 6.94
C SER A 297 -28.33 15.57 6.91
N ASP A 298 -29.56 16.06 7.12
CA ASP A 298 -29.87 17.48 7.24
C ASP A 298 -29.55 18.05 8.65
N LYS A 299 -29.14 17.19 9.55
CA LYS A 299 -28.74 17.54 10.92
C LYS A 299 -27.23 17.46 11.16
N GLY A 300 -26.43 17.22 10.09
CA GLY A 300 -24.98 17.21 10.14
C GLY A 300 -24.33 15.84 10.30
N ALA A 301 -25.10 14.75 10.38
CA ALA A 301 -24.59 13.39 10.42
C ALA A 301 -25.06 12.58 9.19
N ILE A 302 -24.25 12.59 8.15
CA ILE A 302 -24.64 12.03 6.84
C ILE A 302 -24.81 10.51 6.91
N GLY A 303 -25.99 10.05 6.48
CA GLY A 303 -26.32 8.62 6.42
C GLY A 303 -26.71 7.99 7.75
N TRP A 304 -26.57 8.71 8.87
CA TRP A 304 -27.06 8.24 10.16
C TRP A 304 -28.58 8.41 10.29
N THR A 305 -29.18 7.50 11.03
CA THR A 305 -30.61 7.60 11.39
C THR A 305 -30.76 7.53 12.91
N ALA A 306 -31.82 8.15 13.40
CA ALA A 306 -32.06 8.18 14.83
C ALA A 306 -33.56 8.23 15.17
N ALA A 307 -33.93 7.62 16.26
CA ALA A 307 -35.28 7.67 16.81
C ALA A 307 -35.21 7.96 18.30
N ARG A 308 -36.08 8.83 18.80
CA ARG A 308 -36.17 9.22 20.22
C ARG A 308 -34.83 9.75 20.79
N VAL A 309 -34.16 10.54 20.00
CA VAL A 309 -32.91 11.22 20.40
C VAL A 309 -32.98 12.69 20.03
N GLY A 310 -32.14 13.49 20.65
CA GLY A 310 -31.92 14.88 20.31
C GLY A 310 -30.44 15.14 19.99
N GLY A 311 -30.17 16.23 19.29
CA GLY A 311 -28.82 16.71 19.00
C GLY A 311 -28.58 18.08 19.59
N GLU A 312 -27.36 18.32 20.07
CA GLU A 312 -26.90 19.62 20.51
C GLU A 312 -25.83 20.14 19.57
N THR A 313 -26.01 21.35 19.07
CA THR A 313 -25.15 21.95 18.06
C THR A 313 -23.66 21.85 18.43
N GLY A 314 -22.89 21.18 17.56
CA GLY A 314 -21.42 21.05 17.66
C GLY A 314 -20.95 20.26 18.88
N LYS A 315 -21.80 19.43 19.50
CA LYS A 315 -21.46 18.73 20.73
C LYS A 315 -21.69 17.23 20.69
N CYS A 316 -22.95 16.80 20.63
CA CYS A 316 -23.29 15.39 20.80
C CYS A 316 -24.71 15.06 20.34
N ILE A 317 -24.97 13.76 20.24
CA ILE A 317 -26.33 13.22 20.25
C ILE A 317 -26.67 12.79 21.67
N ARG A 318 -27.84 13.18 22.14
CA ARG A 318 -28.38 12.80 23.44
C ARG A 318 -29.55 11.83 23.30
N SER A 319 -29.57 10.83 24.15
CA SER A 319 -30.72 9.95 24.31
C SER A 319 -31.19 10.03 25.75
N SER A 320 -32.50 10.13 25.95
CA SER A 320 -33.08 10.02 27.28
C SER A 320 -33.89 8.73 27.40
N CYS A 321 -33.61 7.96 28.44
CA CYS A 321 -34.53 6.93 28.88
C CYS A 321 -35.53 7.57 29.82
N ARG A 322 -36.70 7.91 29.33
CA ARG A 322 -37.74 8.47 30.20
C ARG A 322 -38.70 7.36 30.61
N PHE A 323 -39.01 7.36 31.90
CA PHE A 323 -40.14 6.59 32.42
C PHE A 323 -41.38 7.45 32.35
N GLU A 324 -42.33 7.11 31.55
CA GLU A 324 -43.69 7.70 31.72
C GLU A 324 -44.33 7.03 32.93
N GLY A 325 -44.36 7.75 34.02
CA GLY A 325 -45.06 7.32 35.22
C GLY A 325 -46.54 7.53 35.07
N GLY A 326 -47.28 6.47 35.03
CA GLY A 326 -48.69 6.53 35.46
C GLY A 326 -48.76 6.94 36.92
N GLY A 327 -49.74 7.79 37.31
CA GLY A 327 -49.86 8.37 38.65
C GLY A 327 -49.68 7.37 39.79
N ALA A 328 -49.39 7.90 40.97
CA ALA A 328 -49.03 7.17 42.17
C ALA A 328 -49.84 5.87 42.35
N GLY A 329 -49.14 4.74 42.31
CA GLY A 329 -49.71 3.41 42.58
C GLY A 329 -49.72 2.42 41.42
N LYS A 330 -49.24 2.76 40.20
CA LYS A 330 -49.23 1.82 39.06
C LYS A 330 -47.79 1.58 38.58
N ALA A 331 -47.05 0.80 39.32
CA ALA A 331 -45.71 0.38 38.92
C ALA A 331 -45.64 -0.53 37.64
N SER A 332 -46.81 -0.89 37.07
CA SER A 332 -46.89 -1.85 35.97
C SER A 332 -47.04 -1.25 34.58
N SER A 333 -47.01 0.07 34.44
CA SER A 333 -47.24 0.74 33.15
C SER A 333 -46.10 1.67 32.71
N TYR A 334 -44.88 1.38 33.13
CA TYR A 334 -43.72 2.09 32.63
C TYR A 334 -43.29 1.51 31.26
N ALA A 335 -43.64 2.19 30.18
CA ALA A 335 -43.10 1.87 28.89
C ALA A 335 -41.68 2.47 28.79
N ARG A 336 -40.69 1.63 28.63
CA ARG A 336 -39.32 2.04 28.32
C ARG A 336 -39.24 2.27 26.82
N TYR A 337 -38.92 3.47 26.43
CA TYR A 337 -38.69 3.83 25.02
C TYR A 337 -37.23 4.29 24.87
N PRO A 338 -36.29 3.37 24.71
CA PRO A 338 -34.89 3.74 24.54
C PRO A 338 -34.69 4.53 23.24
N GLY A 339 -33.83 5.52 23.27
CA GLY A 339 -33.36 6.16 22.06
C GLY A 339 -32.53 5.20 21.24
N ARG A 340 -32.53 5.38 19.93
CA ARG A 340 -31.81 4.56 18.99
C ARG A 340 -31.04 5.42 18.00
N ILE A 341 -29.81 5.03 17.69
CA ILE A 341 -28.98 5.63 16.67
C ILE A 341 -28.46 4.50 15.81
N ASP A 342 -28.68 4.59 14.51
CA ASP A 342 -28.15 3.64 13.55
C ASP A 342 -27.12 4.33 12.66
N SER A 343 -25.97 3.72 12.52
CA SER A 343 -24.93 4.17 11.59
C SER A 343 -25.35 3.93 10.13
N PRO A 344 -24.74 4.65 9.18
CA PRO A 344 -24.78 4.21 7.79
C PRO A 344 -24.22 2.78 7.66
N PRO A 345 -24.57 2.08 6.58
CA PRO A 345 -24.01 0.76 6.31
C PRO A 345 -22.48 0.80 6.34
N VAL A 346 -21.87 -0.10 7.10
CA VAL A 346 -20.40 -0.22 7.13
C VAL A 346 -19.94 -0.77 5.78
N SER A 347 -19.16 0.01 5.06
CA SER A 347 -18.58 -0.36 3.77
C SER A 347 -17.14 -0.91 3.96
N GLY A 348 -16.61 -1.52 2.90
CA GLY A 348 -15.22 -2.01 2.91
C GLY A 348 -15.05 -3.43 3.45
N ILE A 349 -16.09 -4.09 3.90
CA ILE A 349 -16.04 -5.51 4.28
C ILE A 349 -16.05 -6.36 3.02
N LYS A 350 -15.10 -7.27 2.90
CA LYS A 350 -15.01 -8.19 1.75
C LYS A 350 -16.12 -9.22 1.79
N SER A 351 -16.72 -9.50 0.64
CA SER A 351 -17.80 -10.50 0.52
C SER A 351 -17.38 -11.87 1.05
N GLY A 352 -18.27 -12.51 1.82
CA GLY A 352 -18.04 -13.84 2.39
C GLY A 352 -17.03 -13.89 3.54
N LYS A 353 -16.55 -12.74 4.01
CA LYS A 353 -15.67 -12.67 5.18
C LYS A 353 -16.44 -12.30 6.43
N THR A 354 -15.98 -12.82 7.55
CA THR A 354 -16.44 -12.44 8.89
C THR A 354 -15.46 -11.42 9.46
N VAL A 355 -15.98 -10.29 9.91
CA VAL A 355 -15.19 -9.26 10.58
C VAL A 355 -15.53 -9.19 12.05
N ARG A 356 -14.53 -8.93 12.87
CA ARG A 356 -14.74 -8.54 14.27
C ARG A 356 -14.87 -7.01 14.30
N VAL A 357 -16.04 -6.52 14.67
CA VAL A 357 -16.29 -5.09 14.80
C VAL A 357 -16.01 -4.67 16.24
N ARG A 358 -15.19 -3.63 16.41
CA ARG A 358 -15.02 -2.92 17.67
C ARG A 358 -15.78 -1.61 17.56
N VAL A 359 -16.72 -1.39 18.46
CA VAL A 359 -17.41 -0.10 18.61
C VAL A 359 -16.75 0.65 19.76
N SER A 360 -16.34 1.87 19.52
CA SER A 360 -15.83 2.78 20.56
C SER A 360 -16.60 4.08 20.48
N PHE A 361 -17.02 4.60 21.61
CA PHE A 361 -17.73 5.87 21.70
C PHE A 361 -17.46 6.52 23.06
N ASP A 362 -17.46 7.83 23.06
CA ASP A 362 -17.40 8.62 24.28
C ASP A 362 -18.82 8.93 24.73
N TYR A 363 -19.10 8.79 26.00
CA TYR A 363 -20.40 9.09 26.56
C TYR A 363 -20.30 9.86 27.87
N VAL A 364 -21.29 10.67 28.12
CA VAL A 364 -21.49 11.32 29.39
C VAL A 364 -22.88 10.97 29.92
N GLY A 365 -22.92 10.30 31.04
CA GLY A 365 -24.18 10.08 31.77
C GLY A 365 -24.51 11.27 32.65
N GLY A 366 -25.70 11.84 32.50
CA GLY A 366 -26.19 12.91 33.36
C GLY A 366 -27.49 12.49 34.05
N GLN A 367 -27.64 12.86 35.31
CA GLN A 367 -28.92 12.79 36.01
C GLN A 367 -29.60 14.13 35.87
N ASP A 368 -30.82 14.15 35.35
CA ASP A 368 -31.65 15.35 35.43
C ASP A 368 -32.03 15.62 36.90
N SER A 369 -31.90 16.88 37.32
CA SER A 369 -32.30 17.31 38.65
C SER A 369 -33.74 16.92 39.03
N TRP A 370 -34.58 16.68 38.02
CA TRP A 370 -35.93 16.21 38.21
C TRP A 370 -35.99 14.72 38.65
N MET A 371 -35.03 13.90 38.28
CA MET A 371 -34.92 12.51 38.75
C MET A 371 -34.48 12.42 40.21
N MET A 372 -33.85 13.45 40.75
CA MET A 372 -33.35 13.53 42.12
C MET A 372 -34.42 14.04 43.11
N ASP A 373 -35.62 14.45 42.63
CA ASP A 373 -36.68 14.85 43.49
C ASP A 373 -37.30 13.65 44.21
N SER A 374 -36.79 13.40 45.41
CA SER A 374 -37.20 12.29 46.29
C SER A 374 -38.68 12.23 46.61
N ASN A 375 -39.42 13.34 46.42
CA ASN A 375 -40.87 13.39 46.60
C ASN A 375 -41.67 12.86 45.43
N LYS A 376 -41.10 12.85 44.23
CA LYS A 376 -41.73 12.36 43.00
C LYS A 376 -41.45 10.88 42.72
N ASN A 377 -40.44 10.34 43.35
CA ASN A 377 -39.92 8.99 43.09
C ASN A 377 -40.12 8.02 44.26
N LYS A 378 -41.26 8.07 44.92
CA LYS A 378 -41.55 7.10 45.99
C LYS A 378 -41.77 5.71 45.42
N GLY A 379 -40.67 4.92 45.41
CA GLY A 379 -40.78 3.47 45.24
C GLY A 379 -39.99 2.80 44.10
N GLY A 380 -39.06 3.46 43.43
CA GLY A 380 -38.25 2.84 42.37
C GLY A 380 -36.75 2.94 42.69
N THR A 381 -36.08 1.84 42.78
CA THR A 381 -34.62 1.77 42.60
C THR A 381 -34.35 1.94 41.12
N TYR A 382 -33.73 3.05 40.73
CA TYR A 382 -33.27 3.25 39.37
C TYR A 382 -31.93 2.54 39.22
N GLY A 383 -31.90 1.56 38.31
CA GLY A 383 -30.63 0.99 37.88
C GLY A 383 -29.85 1.99 36.99
N ASN A 384 -28.58 1.80 36.87
CA ASN A 384 -27.78 2.54 35.92
C ASN A 384 -28.37 2.36 34.50
N PRO A 385 -28.30 3.37 33.62
CA PRO A 385 -28.73 3.20 32.25
C PRO A 385 -27.88 2.12 31.59
N THR A 386 -28.56 1.22 30.90
CA THR A 386 -27.89 0.18 30.10
C THR A 386 -27.80 0.67 28.65
N PHE A 387 -26.70 0.38 28.00
CA PHE A 387 -26.50 0.64 26.61
C PHE A 387 -26.40 -0.70 25.86
N ASN A 388 -27.28 -0.90 24.88
CA ASN A 388 -27.23 -2.09 24.05
C ASN A 388 -26.71 -1.71 22.67
N TYR A 389 -25.77 -2.47 22.15
CA TYR A 389 -25.28 -2.31 20.80
C TYR A 389 -25.38 -3.64 20.05
N GLY A 390 -25.47 -3.55 18.73
CA GLY A 390 -25.57 -4.72 17.87
C GLY A 390 -25.50 -4.31 16.42
N TYR A 391 -25.69 -5.27 15.54
CA TYR A 391 -25.81 -4.99 14.12
C TYR A 391 -27.23 -5.33 13.65
N THR A 392 -27.65 -4.69 12.56
CA THR A 392 -28.91 -5.00 11.88
C THR A 392 -28.63 -5.18 10.39
N THR A 393 -29.24 -6.18 9.79
CA THR A 393 -29.21 -6.40 8.33
C THR A 393 -30.30 -5.57 7.62
N ASN A 394 -31.21 -4.96 8.38
CA ASN A 394 -32.31 -4.14 7.88
C ASN A 394 -32.04 -2.64 8.05
N SER A 395 -30.84 -2.18 7.71
CA SER A 395 -30.47 -0.78 7.77
C SER A 395 -31.42 0.07 6.92
N GLY A 396 -31.95 1.15 7.51
CA GLY A 396 -32.80 2.12 6.82
C GLY A 396 -34.29 1.81 6.78
N GLN A 397 -34.74 0.77 7.46
CA GLN A 397 -36.21 0.56 7.64
C GLN A 397 -36.67 1.38 8.86
N PRO A 398 -37.62 2.33 8.67
CA PRO A 398 -38.10 3.17 9.77
C PRO A 398 -38.76 2.35 10.91
N ASN A 399 -39.25 1.19 10.61
CA ASN A 399 -39.88 0.27 11.55
C ASN A 399 -39.07 -1.00 11.84
N GLY A 400 -37.79 -1.01 11.47
CA GLY A 400 -36.92 -2.11 11.83
C GLY A 400 -36.85 -2.20 13.34
N GLY A 401 -37.82 -2.89 13.91
CA GLY A 401 -38.16 -2.92 15.33
C GLY A 401 -36.94 -3.03 16.23
N ASP A 402 -37.15 -2.89 17.51
CA ASP A 402 -36.18 -2.96 18.60
C ASP A 402 -35.33 -4.27 18.63
N ASN A 403 -35.30 -5.02 17.53
CA ASN A 403 -34.64 -6.27 17.36
C ASN A 403 -33.23 -6.04 16.74
N LEU A 404 -32.26 -5.83 17.61
CA LEU A 404 -30.86 -6.03 17.27
C LEU A 404 -30.61 -7.54 17.05
N GLU A 405 -30.00 -7.91 15.96
CA GLU A 405 -29.45 -9.24 15.79
C GLU A 405 -28.22 -9.40 16.69
N ASN A 406 -28.27 -10.39 17.57
CA ASN A 406 -27.23 -10.64 18.58
C ASN A 406 -26.88 -9.38 19.44
N PRO A 407 -27.85 -8.84 20.17
CA PRO A 407 -27.57 -7.69 21.02
C PRO A 407 -26.51 -8.06 22.05
N VAL A 408 -25.51 -7.21 22.21
CA VAL A 408 -24.56 -7.25 23.31
C VAL A 408 -25.06 -6.25 24.33
N GLU A 409 -25.41 -6.72 25.52
CA GLU A 409 -25.66 -5.83 26.64
C GLU A 409 -24.30 -5.34 27.13
N ALA A 410 -24.11 -4.02 27.13
CA ALA A 410 -22.97 -3.45 27.80
C ALA A 410 -23.18 -3.57 29.32
N GLU A 411 -22.12 -3.87 30.05
CA GLU A 411 -22.12 -3.80 31.50
C GLU A 411 -22.67 -2.46 31.99
N ASP A 412 -23.29 -2.43 33.16
CA ASP A 412 -23.87 -1.24 33.75
C ASP A 412 -22.91 -0.05 33.67
N ILE A 413 -23.31 0.99 32.94
CA ILE A 413 -22.56 2.20 32.82
C ILE A 413 -22.70 2.98 34.15
N ALA A 414 -21.62 3.07 34.90
CA ALA A 414 -21.58 3.89 36.10
C ALA A 414 -21.85 5.35 35.73
N LEU A 415 -22.95 5.93 36.25
CA LEU A 415 -23.21 7.35 36.13
C LEU A 415 -22.26 8.13 37.05
N GLU A 416 -21.46 8.99 36.49
CA GLU A 416 -20.74 10.00 37.25
C GLU A 416 -21.75 11.04 37.73
N THR A 417 -22.02 11.05 39.02
CA THR A 417 -23.08 11.84 39.64
C THR A 417 -22.82 13.35 39.67
N ASP A 418 -21.65 13.82 39.32
CA ASP A 418 -21.23 15.22 39.56
C ASP A 418 -21.06 16.08 38.28
N LYS A 419 -21.35 15.55 37.10
CA LYS A 419 -21.23 16.35 35.88
C LYS A 419 -22.59 16.89 35.44
N SER A 420 -22.79 18.17 35.69
CA SER A 420 -23.89 18.90 35.06
C SER A 420 -23.64 19.03 33.55
N TRP A 421 -24.69 18.93 32.75
CA TRP A 421 -24.65 19.10 31.27
C TRP A 421 -24.11 20.47 30.81
N ASN A 422 -23.76 21.39 31.72
CA ASN A 422 -23.34 22.75 31.44
C ASN A 422 -21.82 22.97 31.53
N THR A 423 -21.03 21.94 31.75
CA THR A 423 -19.56 22.06 31.75
C THR A 423 -18.97 21.27 30.59
N PRO A 424 -18.26 21.94 29.64
CA PRO A 424 -17.53 21.24 28.57
C PRO A 424 -16.37 20.43 29.13
#